data_6fd3a7f66b82af275a90b871ce35e991
#
_entry.id   6fd3a7f66b82af275a90b871ce35e991
#
_cell.length_a   1.000
_cell.length_b   1.000
_cell.length_c   1.000
_cell.angle_alpha   90.00
_cell.angle_beta   90.00
_cell.angle_gamma   90.00
#
_symmetry.space_group_name_H-M   'P 1'
#
loop_
_entity.id
_entity.type
_entity.pdbx_description
1 polymer ?
#
loop_
_entity_poly.entity_id
_entity_poly.type
_entity_poly.pdbx_seq_one_letter_code
_entity_poly.pdbx_strand_id
1 'polypeptide(L)'
;LLVSTTSGQRIPLSRLASIEIVRGPSTITREWGQRRITVTSNVRGRDLGSFVAEVRKRISQDVVLPSARYRIEYGGQFENLQRAQNRLLLVVPVALFSIFGLLYMTYGRVLDAVRVFIGLPFAWIGGVIALWLRDMPMSISAAIGFIAMSGVAVLDDMLLVSAIRQCRQQGMKLLDAVTHAARSRLRPVLMTTLVASLGFVPMAFSSGVG
;
A
#
# COMPACT_ATOMS: atom_id res chain seq x y z
N LEU A 1 -2.16 -47.28 -38.31
CA LEU A 1 -3.58 -47.06 -38.54
C LEU A 1 -3.89 -47.25 -40.03
N LEU A 2 -4.88 -48.10 -40.36
CA LEU A 2 -5.40 -48.29 -41.71
C LEU A 2 -6.73 -47.55 -41.84
N VAL A 3 -6.85 -46.75 -42.89
CA VAL A 3 -8.08 -46.01 -43.18
C VAL A 3 -8.78 -46.68 -44.36
N SER A 4 -10.07 -46.97 -44.22
CA SER A 4 -10.89 -47.58 -45.29
C SER A 4 -11.31 -46.48 -46.27
N THR A 5 -11.10 -46.74 -47.57
CA THR A 5 -11.61 -45.88 -48.64
C THR A 5 -13.05 -46.21 -48.97
N THR A 6 -13.74 -45.36 -49.70
CA THR A 6 -15.10 -45.58 -50.19
C THR A 6 -15.20 -46.81 -51.13
N SER A 7 -14.06 -47.22 -51.69
CA SER A 7 -13.99 -48.47 -52.55
C SER A 7 -13.65 -49.75 -51.76
N GLY A 8 -13.61 -49.70 -50.41
CA GLY A 8 -13.34 -50.88 -49.55
C GLY A 8 -11.84 -51.21 -49.38
N GLN A 9 -10.94 -50.52 -50.04
CA GLN A 9 -9.49 -50.72 -49.87
C GLN A 9 -8.98 -50.06 -48.58
N ARG A 10 -8.05 -50.72 -47.87
CA ARG A 10 -7.40 -50.23 -46.67
C ARG A 10 -6.05 -49.60 -47.02
N ILE A 11 -5.93 -48.30 -46.80
CA ILE A 11 -4.71 -47.57 -47.07
C ILE A 11 -4.07 -47.16 -45.76
N PRO A 12 -2.74 -47.31 -45.58
CA PRO A 12 -2.03 -46.81 -44.37
C PRO A 12 -2.15 -45.29 -44.24
N LEU A 13 -2.42 -44.78 -43.04
CA LEU A 13 -2.58 -43.37 -42.76
C LEU A 13 -1.32 -42.56 -43.17
N SER A 14 -0.13 -43.17 -43.13
CA SER A 14 1.14 -42.54 -43.56
C SER A 14 1.20 -42.22 -45.05
N ARG A 15 0.30 -42.76 -45.88
CA ARG A 15 0.18 -42.36 -47.30
C ARG A 15 -0.83 -41.22 -47.53
N LEU A 16 -1.64 -40.93 -46.53
CA LEU A 16 -2.70 -39.91 -46.62
C LEU A 16 -2.33 -38.64 -45.87
N ALA A 17 -1.43 -38.74 -44.88
CA ALA A 17 -1.01 -37.61 -44.06
C ALA A 17 0.45 -37.79 -43.55
N SER A 18 1.17 -36.72 -43.37
CA SER A 18 2.46 -36.73 -42.65
C SER A 18 2.18 -36.81 -41.16
N ILE A 19 2.77 -37.80 -40.50
CA ILE A 19 2.62 -37.99 -39.07
C ILE A 19 3.93 -37.57 -38.40
N GLU A 20 3.88 -36.46 -37.70
CA GLU A 20 5.04 -35.87 -37.00
C GLU A 20 4.74 -35.73 -35.49
N ILE A 21 5.74 -36.00 -34.66
CA ILE A 21 5.64 -35.76 -33.22
C ILE A 21 6.02 -34.30 -32.98
N VAL A 22 5.01 -33.48 -32.69
CA VAL A 22 5.20 -32.07 -32.44
C VAL A 22 5.12 -31.79 -30.93
N ARG A 23 6.08 -31.06 -30.38
CA ARG A 23 6.00 -30.58 -29.02
C ARG A 23 4.94 -29.48 -28.92
N GLY A 24 3.89 -29.72 -28.19
CA GLY A 24 2.83 -28.75 -27.90
C GLY A 24 2.70 -28.50 -26.40
N PRO A 25 1.99 -27.43 -26.00
CA PRO A 25 1.72 -27.17 -24.60
C PRO A 25 0.89 -28.32 -23.99
N SER A 26 1.33 -28.85 -22.84
CA SER A 26 0.66 -29.95 -22.14
C SER A 26 -0.71 -29.55 -21.60
N THR A 27 -0.91 -28.26 -21.32
CA THR A 27 -2.16 -27.71 -20.79
C THR A 27 -2.52 -26.43 -21.54
N ILE A 28 -3.74 -26.34 -22.00
CA ILE A 28 -4.32 -25.14 -22.62
C ILE A 28 -5.31 -24.54 -21.63
N THR A 29 -4.92 -23.47 -20.95
CA THR A 29 -5.81 -22.73 -20.06
C THR A 29 -6.66 -21.74 -20.85
N ARG A 30 -7.93 -21.61 -20.45
CA ARG A 30 -8.87 -20.65 -21.02
C ARG A 30 -9.51 -19.82 -19.92
N GLU A 31 -9.73 -18.55 -20.23
CA GLU A 31 -10.47 -17.61 -19.39
C GLU A 31 -11.47 -16.88 -20.28
N TRP A 32 -12.73 -16.85 -19.85
CA TRP A 32 -13.82 -16.30 -20.67
C TRP A 32 -13.90 -16.87 -22.10
N GLY A 33 -13.60 -18.18 -22.25
CA GLY A 33 -13.58 -18.86 -23.55
C GLY A 33 -12.34 -18.60 -24.43
N GLN A 34 -11.48 -17.64 -24.06
CA GLN A 34 -10.24 -17.31 -24.77
C GLN A 34 -9.04 -18.06 -24.20
N ARG A 35 -8.08 -18.43 -25.06
CA ARG A 35 -6.81 -19.02 -24.61
C ARG A 35 -6.01 -18.01 -23.81
N ARG A 36 -5.46 -18.46 -22.68
CA ARG A 36 -4.59 -17.67 -21.80
C ARG A 36 -3.22 -18.29 -21.67
N ILE A 37 -2.19 -17.46 -21.78
CA ILE A 37 -0.82 -17.79 -21.42
C ILE A 37 -0.47 -16.94 -20.21
N THR A 38 0.00 -17.57 -19.13
CA THR A 38 0.42 -16.86 -17.92
C THR A 38 1.95 -16.88 -17.85
N VAL A 39 2.55 -15.69 -17.81
CA VAL A 39 3.97 -15.50 -17.55
C VAL A 39 4.11 -15.03 -16.11
N THR A 40 4.77 -15.82 -15.28
CA THR A 40 4.99 -15.50 -13.86
C THR A 40 6.44 -15.13 -13.63
N SER A 41 6.67 -14.10 -12.81
CA SER A 41 8.01 -13.70 -12.39
C SER A 41 7.99 -13.27 -10.94
N ASN A 42 9.10 -13.53 -10.23
CA ASN A 42 9.32 -13.06 -8.87
C ASN A 42 10.27 -11.87 -8.88
N VAL A 43 9.87 -10.78 -8.23
CA VAL A 43 10.71 -9.58 -8.09
C VAL A 43 11.54 -9.72 -6.83
N ARG A 44 12.87 -9.50 -6.94
CA ARG A 44 13.78 -9.48 -5.78
C ARG A 44 14.65 -8.23 -5.85
N GLY A 45 14.88 -7.60 -4.70
CA GLY A 45 15.76 -6.43 -4.57
C GLY A 45 15.26 -5.16 -5.27
N ARG A 46 13.98 -5.11 -5.64
CA ARG A 46 13.37 -3.99 -6.36
C ARG A 46 11.89 -3.86 -6.01
N ASP A 47 11.36 -2.64 -6.09
CA ASP A 47 9.93 -2.36 -5.92
C ASP A 47 9.08 -2.98 -7.03
N LEU A 48 7.95 -3.58 -6.65
CA LEU A 48 7.02 -4.25 -7.55
C LEU A 48 6.37 -3.28 -8.55
N GLY A 49 6.01 -2.08 -8.11
CA GLY A 49 5.37 -1.06 -8.94
C GLY A 49 6.29 -0.58 -10.06
N SER A 50 7.56 -0.26 -9.73
CA SER A 50 8.58 0.15 -10.70
C SER A 50 8.93 -0.95 -11.69
N PHE A 51 8.96 -2.21 -11.22
CA PHE A 51 9.18 -3.37 -12.10
C PHE A 51 8.06 -3.51 -13.13
N VAL A 52 6.81 -3.51 -12.69
CA VAL A 52 5.66 -3.64 -13.61
C VAL A 52 5.57 -2.46 -14.59
N ALA A 53 5.90 -1.24 -14.14
CA ALA A 53 5.95 -0.08 -15.01
C ALA A 53 6.99 -0.26 -16.13
N GLU A 54 8.18 -0.78 -15.81
CA GLU A 54 9.22 -1.08 -16.80
C GLU A 54 8.79 -2.21 -17.74
N VAL A 55 8.23 -3.31 -17.21
CA VAL A 55 7.72 -4.42 -18.01
C VAL A 55 6.66 -3.92 -19.00
N ARG A 56 5.72 -3.11 -18.54
CA ARG A 56 4.68 -2.51 -19.40
C ARG A 56 5.30 -1.68 -20.52
N LYS A 57 6.29 -0.85 -20.19
CA LYS A 57 6.99 -0.02 -21.16
C LYS A 57 7.72 -0.87 -22.20
N ARG A 58 8.48 -1.88 -21.78
CA ARG A 58 9.21 -2.77 -22.71
C ARG A 58 8.26 -3.58 -23.59
N ILE A 59 7.23 -4.16 -23.03
CA ILE A 59 6.24 -4.92 -23.83
C ILE A 59 5.58 -4.03 -24.88
N SER A 60 5.24 -2.79 -24.54
CA SER A 60 4.64 -1.86 -25.52
C SER A 60 5.62 -1.43 -26.62
N GLN A 61 6.93 -1.50 -26.38
CA GLN A 61 7.97 -1.12 -27.36
C GLN A 61 8.45 -2.31 -28.21
N ASP A 62 8.66 -3.47 -27.57
CA ASP A 62 9.35 -4.60 -28.18
C ASP A 62 8.38 -5.67 -28.73
N VAL A 63 7.13 -5.68 -28.29
CA VAL A 63 6.18 -6.72 -28.64
C VAL A 63 4.99 -6.12 -29.41
N VAL A 64 4.97 -6.41 -30.71
CA VAL A 64 3.85 -6.01 -31.58
C VAL A 64 2.79 -7.10 -31.54
N LEU A 65 1.73 -6.89 -30.78
CA LEU A 65 0.58 -7.79 -30.71
C LEU A 65 -0.60 -7.20 -31.53
N PRO A 66 -1.26 -8.03 -32.36
CA PRO A 66 -2.50 -7.59 -33.01
C PRO A 66 -3.58 -7.29 -31.95
N SER A 67 -3.83 -6.01 -31.69
CA SER A 67 -4.70 -5.52 -30.62
C SER A 67 -6.14 -6.08 -30.67
N ALA A 68 -6.60 -6.48 -31.84
CA ALA A 68 -7.93 -7.07 -32.03
C ALA A 68 -8.07 -8.50 -31.48
N ARG A 69 -6.97 -9.22 -31.23
CA ARG A 69 -6.97 -10.64 -30.84
C ARG A 69 -6.26 -10.94 -29.52
N TYR A 70 -5.43 -10.02 -29.04
CA TYR A 70 -4.61 -10.22 -27.85
C TYR A 70 -4.87 -9.11 -26.83
N ARG A 71 -5.00 -9.51 -25.57
CA ARG A 71 -5.12 -8.61 -24.42
C ARG A 71 -4.05 -8.98 -23.42
N ILE A 72 -3.33 -7.98 -22.91
CA ILE A 72 -2.36 -8.15 -21.83
C ILE A 72 -2.99 -7.68 -20.54
N GLU A 73 -3.02 -8.55 -19.54
CA GLU A 73 -3.47 -8.23 -18.19
C GLU A 73 -2.33 -8.42 -17.21
N TYR A 74 -2.18 -7.46 -16.31
CA TYR A 74 -1.18 -7.49 -15.24
C TYR A 74 -1.91 -7.83 -13.94
N GLY A 75 -1.70 -9.04 -13.45
CA GLY A 75 -2.38 -9.57 -12.26
C GLY A 75 -1.45 -9.90 -11.10
N GLY A 76 -1.99 -10.64 -10.12
CA GLY A 76 -1.25 -11.09 -8.96
C GLY A 76 -1.05 -10.02 -7.90
N GLN A 77 0.13 -9.99 -7.26
CA GLN A 77 0.43 -9.05 -6.19
C GLN A 77 0.32 -7.58 -6.63
N PHE A 78 0.62 -7.28 -7.91
CA PHE A 78 0.50 -5.93 -8.44
C PHE A 78 -0.95 -5.41 -8.44
N GLU A 79 -1.91 -6.24 -8.79
CA GLU A 79 -3.32 -5.87 -8.75
C GLU A 79 -3.79 -5.59 -7.33
N ASN A 80 -3.36 -6.42 -6.37
CA ASN A 80 -3.64 -6.21 -4.95
C ASN A 80 -3.04 -4.89 -4.44
N LEU A 81 -1.80 -4.58 -4.85
CA LEU A 81 -1.13 -3.31 -4.53
C LEU A 81 -1.93 -2.12 -5.08
N GLN A 82 -2.37 -2.18 -6.33
CA GLN A 82 -3.13 -1.12 -6.97
C GLN A 82 -4.51 -0.92 -6.31
N ARG A 83 -5.20 -2.01 -5.99
CA ARG A 83 -6.47 -1.96 -5.24
C ARG A 83 -6.28 -1.36 -3.85
N ALA A 84 -5.21 -1.72 -3.15
CA ALA A 84 -4.91 -1.20 -1.83
C ALA A 84 -4.53 0.30 -1.88
N GLN A 85 -3.75 0.74 -2.86
CA GLN A 85 -3.45 2.15 -3.08
C GLN A 85 -4.73 2.97 -3.33
N ASN A 86 -5.62 2.49 -4.19
CA ASN A 86 -6.89 3.16 -4.46
C ASN A 86 -7.79 3.24 -3.22
N ARG A 87 -7.80 2.19 -2.39
CA ARG A 87 -8.53 2.22 -1.10
C ARG A 87 -7.90 3.21 -0.12
N LEU A 88 -6.58 3.27 -0.02
CA LEU A 88 -5.88 4.22 0.84
C LEU A 88 -6.16 5.67 0.45
N LEU A 89 -6.21 5.99 -0.85
CA LEU A 89 -6.55 7.32 -1.34
C LEU A 89 -7.93 7.80 -0.86
N LEU A 90 -8.84 6.88 -0.57
CA LEU A 90 -10.16 7.21 -0.03
C LEU A 90 -10.17 7.14 1.50
N VAL A 91 -9.56 6.11 2.09
CA VAL A 91 -9.61 5.86 3.54
C VAL A 91 -8.83 6.91 4.32
N VAL A 92 -7.66 7.35 3.82
CA VAL A 92 -6.83 8.34 4.52
C VAL A 92 -7.54 9.68 4.69
N PRO A 93 -8.10 10.32 3.65
CA PRO A 93 -8.87 11.55 3.82
C PRO A 93 -10.07 11.38 4.76
N VAL A 94 -10.83 10.27 4.61
CA VAL A 94 -11.98 10.00 5.48
C VAL A 94 -11.55 9.87 6.94
N ALA A 95 -10.46 9.18 7.21
CA ALA A 95 -9.91 9.06 8.57
C ALA A 95 -9.49 10.43 9.14
N LEU A 96 -8.78 11.25 8.34
CA LEU A 96 -8.36 12.59 8.75
C LEU A 96 -9.56 13.52 9.01
N PHE A 97 -10.57 13.48 8.15
CA PHE A 97 -11.83 14.22 8.39
C PHE A 97 -12.57 13.75 9.63
N SER A 98 -12.60 12.44 9.88
CA SER A 98 -13.22 11.88 11.08
C SER A 98 -12.47 12.31 12.34
N ILE A 99 -11.13 12.28 12.34
CA ILE A 99 -10.30 12.77 13.44
C ILE A 99 -10.58 14.25 13.68
N PHE A 100 -10.59 15.07 12.62
CA PHE A 100 -10.89 16.49 12.74
C PHE A 100 -12.30 16.75 13.31
N GLY A 101 -13.30 15.99 12.83
CA GLY A 101 -14.67 16.07 13.32
C GLY A 101 -14.79 15.72 14.82
N LEU A 102 -14.12 14.66 15.27
CA LEU A 102 -14.07 14.27 16.67
C LEU A 102 -13.37 15.32 17.54
N LEU A 103 -12.27 15.89 17.06
CA LEU A 103 -11.59 16.99 17.74
C LEU A 103 -12.49 18.22 17.86
N TYR A 104 -13.19 18.57 16.79
CA TYR A 104 -14.15 19.67 16.81
C TYR A 104 -15.28 19.42 17.82
N MET A 105 -15.85 18.22 17.85
CA MET A 105 -16.88 17.86 18.83
C MET A 105 -16.37 17.95 20.27
N THR A 106 -15.12 17.55 20.51
CA THR A 106 -14.50 17.56 21.85
C THR A 106 -14.21 18.98 22.34
N TYR A 107 -13.70 19.85 21.47
CA TYR A 107 -13.30 21.20 21.87
C TYR A 107 -14.39 22.25 21.72
N GLY A 108 -15.37 22.02 20.86
CA GLY A 108 -16.43 23.00 20.53
C GLY A 108 -15.91 24.25 19.82
N ARG A 109 -14.62 24.29 19.43
CA ARG A 109 -13.96 25.41 18.74
C ARG A 109 -13.06 24.89 17.64
N VAL A 110 -13.25 25.41 16.42
CA VAL A 110 -12.45 25.04 15.25
C VAL A 110 -10.97 25.34 15.45
N LEU A 111 -10.63 26.47 16.08
CA LEU A 111 -9.23 26.88 16.30
C LEU A 111 -8.43 25.87 17.16
N ASP A 112 -9.06 25.28 18.16
CA ASP A 112 -8.38 24.32 19.03
C ASP A 112 -8.24 22.96 18.31
N ALA A 113 -9.23 22.54 17.51
CA ALA A 113 -9.13 21.39 16.65
C ALA A 113 -8.02 21.55 15.59
N VAL A 114 -7.93 22.72 14.96
CA VAL A 114 -6.86 23.04 13.99
C VAL A 114 -5.47 23.02 14.63
N ARG A 115 -5.32 23.54 15.85
CA ARG A 115 -4.03 23.52 16.57
C ARG A 115 -3.51 22.10 16.78
N VAL A 116 -4.37 21.18 17.23
CA VAL A 116 -4.03 19.76 17.38
C VAL A 116 -3.71 19.15 16.01
N PHE A 117 -4.50 19.48 14.99
CA PHE A 117 -4.34 18.90 13.65
C PHE A 117 -3.05 19.35 12.95
N ILE A 118 -2.54 20.56 13.25
CA ILE A 118 -1.26 21.05 12.73
C ILE A 118 -0.07 20.23 13.27
N GLY A 119 -0.21 19.55 14.41
CA GLY A 119 0.82 18.64 14.93
C GLY A 119 1.08 17.42 14.03
N LEU A 120 0.09 16.96 13.27
CA LEU A 120 0.21 15.78 12.41
C LEU A 120 1.35 15.88 11.36
N PRO A 121 1.47 16.95 10.58
CA PRO A 121 2.58 17.09 9.63
C PRO A 121 3.95 16.98 10.30
N PHE A 122 4.12 17.52 11.51
CA PHE A 122 5.38 17.40 12.25
C PHE A 122 5.68 15.96 12.65
N ALA A 123 4.68 15.21 13.08
CA ALA A 123 4.84 13.79 13.36
C ALA A 123 5.26 13.01 12.10
N TRP A 124 4.70 13.32 10.93
CA TRP A 124 5.04 12.66 9.67
C TRP A 124 6.47 12.90 9.19
N ILE A 125 7.07 14.05 9.53
CA ILE A 125 8.47 14.35 9.19
C ILE A 125 9.39 13.23 9.67
N GLY A 126 9.24 12.78 10.92
CA GLY A 126 10.03 11.69 11.47
C GLY A 126 9.88 10.38 10.68
N GLY A 127 8.66 10.03 10.28
CA GLY A 127 8.39 8.85 9.46
C GLY A 127 9.00 8.93 8.06
N VAL A 128 8.91 10.09 7.41
CA VAL A 128 9.52 10.32 6.08
C VAL A 128 11.04 10.22 6.15
N ILE A 129 11.67 10.84 7.18
CA ILE A 129 13.12 10.76 7.39
C ILE A 129 13.55 9.31 7.63
N ALA A 130 12.80 8.53 8.42
CA ALA A 130 13.10 7.13 8.68
C ALA A 130 13.03 6.26 7.40
N LEU A 131 12.04 6.48 6.55
CA LEU A 131 11.93 5.80 5.25
C LEU A 131 13.10 6.17 4.33
N TRP A 132 13.45 7.46 4.29
CA TRP A 132 14.56 7.95 3.48
C TRP A 132 15.91 7.40 3.93
N LEU A 133 16.18 7.37 5.24
CA LEU A 133 17.42 6.82 5.80
C LEU A 133 17.58 5.31 5.53
N ARG A 134 16.48 4.58 5.41
CA ARG A 134 16.48 3.15 5.11
C ARG A 134 16.35 2.83 3.62
N ASP A 135 16.29 3.81 2.77
CA ASP A 135 16.08 3.69 1.32
C ASP A 135 14.86 2.81 0.98
N MET A 136 13.80 2.95 1.79
CA MET A 136 12.56 2.17 1.63
C MET A 136 11.52 2.97 0.86
N PRO A 137 10.88 2.38 -0.15
CA PRO A 137 9.81 3.05 -0.89
C PRO A 137 8.57 3.23 0.00
N MET A 138 7.75 4.22 -0.35
CA MET A 138 6.46 4.44 0.30
C MET A 138 5.52 3.26 -0.02
N SER A 139 5.47 2.29 0.87
CA SER A 139 4.65 1.08 0.76
C SER A 139 3.28 1.26 1.43
N ILE A 140 2.37 0.29 1.21
CA ILE A 140 1.08 0.22 1.90
C ILE A 140 1.29 0.10 3.41
N SER A 141 2.27 -0.70 3.84
CA SER A 141 2.64 -0.88 5.25
C SER A 141 3.11 0.43 5.86
N ALA A 142 3.92 1.22 5.12
CA ALA A 142 4.32 2.56 5.55
C ALA A 142 3.11 3.49 5.73
N ALA A 143 2.16 3.50 4.78
CA ALA A 143 0.95 4.31 4.87
C ALA A 143 0.09 3.96 6.11
N ILE A 144 -0.05 2.67 6.42
CA ILE A 144 -0.74 2.20 7.65
C ILE A 144 0.03 2.69 8.89
N GLY A 145 1.36 2.63 8.87
CA GLY A 145 2.21 3.16 9.94
C GLY A 145 2.00 4.66 10.17
N PHE A 146 1.89 5.46 9.10
CA PHE A 146 1.58 6.88 9.20
C PHE A 146 0.20 7.16 9.80
N ILE A 147 -0.81 6.34 9.47
CA ILE A 147 -2.15 6.45 10.09
C ILE A 147 -2.08 6.15 11.59
N ALA A 148 -1.41 5.07 11.98
CA ALA A 148 -1.25 4.69 13.39
C ALA A 148 -0.50 5.78 14.18
N MET A 149 0.62 6.29 13.62
CA MET A 149 1.39 7.36 14.20
C MET A 149 0.59 8.66 14.35
N SER A 150 -0.28 8.95 13.37
CA SER A 150 -1.19 10.10 13.45
C SER A 150 -2.14 10.01 14.65
N GLY A 151 -2.65 8.82 14.94
CA GLY A 151 -3.53 8.60 16.10
C GLY A 151 -2.82 8.89 17.43
N VAL A 152 -1.58 8.41 17.59
CA VAL A 152 -0.77 8.68 18.80
C VAL A 152 -0.44 10.16 18.91
N ALA A 153 0.00 10.79 17.83
CA ALA A 153 0.33 12.22 17.81
C ALA A 153 -0.86 13.10 18.21
N VAL A 154 -2.06 12.81 17.67
CA VAL A 154 -3.28 13.53 18.03
C VAL A 154 -3.61 13.40 19.52
N LEU A 155 -3.42 12.21 20.10
CA LEU A 155 -3.67 12.01 21.54
C LEU A 155 -2.72 12.83 22.40
N ASP A 156 -1.43 12.87 22.07
CA ASP A 156 -0.43 13.63 22.80
C ASP A 156 -0.68 15.14 22.67
N ASP A 157 -0.96 15.63 21.46
CA ASP A 157 -1.29 17.03 21.21
C ASP A 157 -2.59 17.45 21.91
N MET A 158 -3.59 16.57 21.92
CA MET A 158 -4.86 16.79 22.62
C MET A 158 -4.64 16.98 24.12
N LEU A 159 -3.81 16.14 24.74
CA LEU A 159 -3.47 16.25 26.16
C LEU A 159 -2.77 17.56 26.48
N LEU A 160 -1.85 17.99 25.61
CA LEU A 160 -1.11 19.25 25.78
C LEU A 160 -2.04 20.47 25.63
N VAL A 161 -2.84 20.52 24.57
CA VAL A 161 -3.77 21.63 24.30
C VAL A 161 -4.82 21.73 25.42
N SER A 162 -5.34 20.60 25.93
CA SER A 162 -6.27 20.56 27.05
C SER A 162 -5.63 21.13 28.33
N ALA A 163 -4.38 20.77 28.61
CA ALA A 163 -3.64 21.30 29.78
C ALA A 163 -3.40 22.81 29.68
N ILE A 164 -2.99 23.30 28.51
CA ILE A 164 -2.83 24.74 28.26
C ILE A 164 -4.15 25.48 28.48
N ARG A 165 -5.25 24.93 27.94
CA ARG A 165 -6.58 25.52 28.08
C ARG A 165 -7.02 25.60 29.57
N GLN A 166 -6.77 24.55 30.34
CA GLN A 166 -7.04 24.52 31.76
C GLN A 166 -6.25 25.58 32.53
N CYS A 167 -4.94 25.72 32.27
CA CYS A 167 -4.10 26.77 32.86
C CYS A 167 -4.58 28.18 32.47
N ARG A 168 -5.03 28.36 31.21
CA ARG A 168 -5.62 29.65 30.77
C ARG A 168 -6.92 29.99 31.45
N GLN A 169 -7.77 29.00 31.74
CA GLN A 169 -9.02 29.19 32.51
C GLN A 169 -8.75 29.57 33.96
N GLN A 170 -7.60 29.16 34.52
CA GLN A 170 -7.14 29.58 35.86
C GLN A 170 -6.51 30.98 35.89
N GLY A 171 -6.55 31.72 34.77
CA GLY A 171 -6.05 33.11 34.71
C GLY A 171 -4.57 33.24 34.39
N MET A 172 -3.86 32.17 34.08
CA MET A 172 -2.41 32.25 33.72
C MET A 172 -2.22 32.98 32.39
N LYS A 173 -1.10 33.72 32.27
CA LYS A 173 -0.67 34.29 30.99
C LYS A 173 -0.33 33.18 30.00
N LEU A 174 -0.45 33.47 28.70
CA LEU A 174 -0.31 32.44 27.65
C LEU A 174 1.05 31.70 27.74
N LEU A 175 2.13 32.44 27.89
CA LEU A 175 3.51 31.91 27.95
C LEU A 175 3.70 31.00 29.19
N ASP A 176 3.21 31.47 30.35
CA ASP A 176 3.27 30.68 31.58
C ASP A 176 2.41 29.43 31.53
N ALA A 177 1.22 29.53 30.94
CA ALA A 177 0.33 28.39 30.74
C ALA A 177 0.96 27.31 29.82
N VAL A 178 1.62 27.73 28.73
CA VAL A 178 2.31 26.81 27.80
C VAL A 178 3.49 26.14 28.51
N THR A 179 4.34 26.90 29.18
CA THR A 179 5.50 26.33 29.88
C THR A 179 5.10 25.40 31.04
N HIS A 180 4.07 25.76 31.77
CA HIS A 180 3.55 24.94 32.87
C HIS A 180 2.93 23.64 32.32
N ALA A 181 2.08 23.73 31.30
CA ALA A 181 1.46 22.56 30.64
C ALA A 181 2.53 21.63 30.06
N ALA A 182 3.52 22.17 29.34
CA ALA A 182 4.61 21.37 28.78
C ALA A 182 5.40 20.62 29.86
N ARG A 183 5.75 21.30 30.97
CA ARG A 183 6.46 20.63 32.07
C ARG A 183 5.60 19.55 32.76
N SER A 184 4.33 19.81 32.99
CA SER A 184 3.44 18.87 33.69
C SER A 184 3.14 17.63 32.84
N ARG A 185 3.10 17.77 31.49
CA ARG A 185 2.80 16.68 30.55
C ARG A 185 4.03 15.99 29.99
N LEU A 186 5.23 16.50 30.23
CA LEU A 186 6.47 15.94 29.69
C LEU A 186 6.64 14.46 30.07
N ARG A 187 6.45 14.11 31.35
CA ARG A 187 6.60 12.71 31.80
C ARG A 187 5.58 11.77 31.17
N PRO A 188 4.26 12.03 31.25
CA PRO A 188 3.26 11.19 30.58
C PRO A 188 3.53 11.00 29.07
N VAL A 189 3.80 12.08 28.33
CA VAL A 189 4.05 12.04 26.88
C VAL A 189 5.32 11.25 26.57
N LEU A 190 6.42 11.44 27.31
CA LEU A 190 7.63 10.65 27.13
C LEU A 190 7.38 9.16 27.40
N MET A 191 6.58 8.81 28.40
CA MET A 191 6.25 7.41 28.70
C MET A 191 5.41 6.78 27.59
N THR A 192 4.37 7.46 27.12
CA THR A 192 3.53 6.95 26.00
C THR A 192 4.35 6.77 24.73
N THR A 193 5.19 7.74 24.40
CA THR A 193 6.04 7.70 23.21
C THR A 193 7.10 6.60 23.31
N LEU A 194 7.74 6.42 24.47
CA LEU A 194 8.70 5.35 24.69
C LEU A 194 8.04 3.96 24.60
N VAL A 195 6.89 3.77 25.25
CA VAL A 195 6.16 2.50 25.19
C VAL A 195 5.73 2.17 23.77
N ALA A 196 5.18 3.16 23.04
CA ALA A 196 4.81 2.98 21.65
C ALA A 196 6.04 2.66 20.77
N SER A 197 7.14 3.39 20.95
CA SER A 197 8.38 3.16 20.20
C SER A 197 8.95 1.75 20.46
N LEU A 198 9.01 1.32 21.72
CA LEU A 198 9.48 -0.01 22.09
C LEU A 198 8.56 -1.11 21.53
N GLY A 199 7.24 -0.87 21.49
CA GLY A 199 6.28 -1.78 20.87
C GLY A 199 6.50 -1.96 19.36
N PHE A 200 6.98 -0.94 18.66
CA PHE A 200 7.25 -1.00 17.22
C PHE A 200 8.67 -1.51 16.87
N VAL A 201 9.58 -1.58 17.85
CA VAL A 201 10.96 -2.07 17.63
C VAL A 201 11.00 -3.46 16.96
N PRO A 202 10.23 -4.48 17.39
CA PRO A 202 10.25 -5.78 16.72
C PRO A 202 9.81 -5.71 15.27
N MET A 203 8.84 -4.85 14.95
CA MET A 203 8.37 -4.63 13.57
C MET A 203 9.43 -3.90 12.72
N ALA A 204 10.16 -2.95 13.32
CA ALA A 204 11.20 -2.20 12.64
C ALA A 204 12.40 -3.08 12.22
N PHE A 205 12.70 -4.13 12.96
CA PHE A 205 13.77 -5.10 12.65
C PHE A 205 13.27 -6.31 11.85
N SER A 206 11.97 -6.38 11.57
CA SER A 206 11.42 -7.44 10.71
C SER A 206 11.96 -7.30 9.29
N SER A 207 12.51 -8.41 8.75
CA SER A 207 12.98 -8.50 7.36
C SER A 207 11.91 -9.05 6.41
N GLY A 208 10.65 -9.01 6.81
CA GLY A 208 9.52 -9.44 5.99
C GLY A 208 9.32 -8.59 4.74
N VAL A 209 8.79 -9.21 3.70
CA VAL A 209 8.45 -8.54 2.44
C VAL A 209 7.16 -7.73 2.66
N GLY A 210 7.27 -6.41 2.74
CA GLY A 210 6.10 -5.55 2.81
C GLY A 210 6.34 -4.21 3.43
#